data_6fd666821ca7104e8ddbc9705e201d26
#
_entry.id   6fd666821ca7104e8ddbc9705e201d26
#
_cell.length_a   1.000
_cell.length_b   1.000
_cell.length_c   1.000
_cell.angle_alpha   90.00
_cell.angle_beta   90.00
_cell.angle_gamma   90.00
#
_symmetry.space_group_name_H-M   'P 1'
#
loop_
_entity.id
_entity.type
_entity.pdbx_description
1 polymer ?
#
loop_
_entity_poly.entity_id
_entity_poly.type
_entity_poly.pdbx_seq_one_letter_code
_entity_poly.pdbx_strand_id
1 'polypeptide(L)'
;MTEKVTIAHIQHNFVDVIEDVRDSSPTDNTFFINVNSSPNEITEHVITVEKLEPFFSCSPDDQFKKLNINKYEATLNGETFRFNTSVKDWTTANSNTSWSAVDVIQTPQMRYLLGDSVGNIKVFDENYDLEREFENIHSSDITSAKFFPSAEVILSASSDMQLKILSVEDGSNPRTFAGHTSTVTGSVIVGRGRNVLSSSKDGTIRLWECGSGSNIHSFTRRENPSDSVNSISLRSESGSNSTMETSDKNLEYETEGKTIFGGHTSGVVTVFDIFSKKQLLQLPSEFMSSCTSVSADPKEFNHVVAGYENGTVAIWDIRYPNSCVSKAIIKDRTPINKLLFQNGMIITSTGCDTSLSMDIAPDSKKINTNIPTFFVSDGADVSDFASFTDQKGIHNLIAVGRFGYCAGYEL
;
A
#
# COMPACT_ATOMS: atom_id res chain seq x y z
N MET A 1 25.31 0.21 -7.44
CA MET A 1 24.86 -1.15 -7.82
C MET A 1 23.39 -1.25 -7.45
N THR A 2 22.60 -1.99 -8.22
CA THR A 2 21.22 -2.27 -7.85
C THR A 2 21.24 -3.47 -6.90
N GLU A 3 20.73 -3.29 -5.69
CA GLU A 3 20.62 -4.35 -4.71
C GLU A 3 19.41 -5.22 -5.06
N LYS A 4 19.48 -6.51 -4.81
CA LYS A 4 18.39 -7.46 -5.02
C LYS A 4 17.99 -8.04 -3.67
N VAL A 5 16.69 -8.11 -3.43
CA VAL A 5 16.17 -8.77 -2.23
C VAL A 5 16.10 -10.27 -2.47
N THR A 6 16.67 -11.05 -1.58
CA THR A 6 16.44 -12.50 -1.56
C THR A 6 15.06 -12.78 -0.99
N ILE A 7 14.23 -13.53 -1.71
CA ILE A 7 12.86 -13.83 -1.31
C ILE A 7 12.83 -15.12 -0.50
N ALA A 8 12.22 -15.08 0.67
CA ALA A 8 11.97 -16.24 1.51
C ALA A 8 10.46 -16.46 1.70
N HIS A 9 10.01 -17.67 1.46
CA HIS A 9 8.63 -18.10 1.67
C HIS A 9 8.59 -19.14 2.77
N ILE A 10 7.91 -18.86 3.87
CA ILE A 10 7.64 -19.80 4.95
C ILE A 10 6.30 -20.50 4.71
N GLN A 11 6.19 -21.75 5.07
CA GLN A 11 4.95 -22.50 5.04
C GLN A 11 3.87 -21.74 5.83
N HIS A 12 2.72 -21.46 5.23
CA HIS A 12 1.70 -20.52 5.78
C HIS A 12 1.16 -20.96 7.16
N ASN A 13 0.95 -22.25 7.36
CA ASN A 13 0.43 -22.84 8.61
C ASN A 13 1.51 -23.26 9.60
N PHE A 14 2.74 -22.74 9.48
CA PHE A 14 3.84 -23.10 10.39
C PHE A 14 3.55 -22.78 11.86
N VAL A 15 2.69 -21.78 12.13
CA VAL A 15 2.26 -21.44 13.49
C VAL A 15 1.42 -22.58 14.08
N ASP A 16 0.51 -23.15 13.29
CA ASP A 16 -0.31 -24.29 13.72
C ASP A 16 0.58 -25.50 14.06
N VAL A 17 1.62 -25.77 13.24
CA VAL A 17 2.60 -26.83 13.53
C VAL A 17 3.31 -26.58 14.87
N ILE A 18 3.67 -25.33 15.19
CA ILE A 18 4.29 -24.98 16.47
C ILE A 18 3.31 -25.21 17.64
N GLU A 19 2.05 -24.84 17.49
CA GLU A 19 1.03 -24.99 18.52
C GLU A 19 0.68 -26.46 18.74
N ASP A 20 0.50 -27.23 17.68
CA ASP A 20 0.23 -28.67 17.76
C ASP A 20 1.33 -29.44 18.49
N VAL A 21 2.61 -29.12 18.26
CA VAL A 21 3.74 -29.76 18.98
C VAL A 21 3.71 -29.43 20.47
N ARG A 22 3.28 -28.21 20.84
CA ARG A 22 3.17 -27.81 22.26
C ARG A 22 2.03 -28.50 22.98
N ASP A 23 0.87 -28.59 22.34
CA ASP A 23 -0.39 -29.01 22.98
C ASP A 23 -0.60 -30.52 22.92
N SER A 24 -0.06 -31.22 21.92
CA SER A 24 -0.25 -32.65 21.71
C SER A 24 1.04 -33.36 21.28
N SER A 25 0.92 -34.59 20.83
CA SER A 25 2.00 -35.32 20.16
C SER A 25 1.64 -35.44 18.69
N PRO A 26 2.04 -34.46 17.87
CA PRO A 26 1.61 -34.37 16.48
C PRO A 26 2.21 -35.49 15.64
N THR A 27 1.55 -35.75 14.51
CA THR A 27 2.08 -36.66 13.47
C THR A 27 3.16 -36.00 12.64
N ASP A 28 3.14 -34.66 12.57
CA ASP A 28 4.12 -33.84 11.87
C ASP A 28 4.60 -32.70 12.79
N ASN A 29 5.91 -32.59 12.92
CA ASN A 29 6.59 -31.58 13.73
C ASN A 29 7.56 -30.72 12.92
N THR A 30 7.40 -30.70 11.59
CA THR A 30 8.29 -29.96 10.69
C THR A 30 7.52 -28.97 9.83
N PHE A 31 8.17 -27.89 9.49
CA PHE A 31 7.75 -26.97 8.43
C PHE A 31 8.97 -26.53 7.61
N PHE A 32 8.73 -25.90 6.47
CA PHE A 32 9.79 -25.51 5.55
C PHE A 32 9.81 -24.03 5.24
N ILE A 33 11.02 -23.54 4.91
CA ILE A 33 11.25 -22.20 4.37
C ILE A 33 11.97 -22.36 3.03
N ASN A 34 11.36 -21.82 1.98
CA ASN A 34 11.94 -21.80 0.64
C ASN A 34 12.64 -20.48 0.40
N VAL A 35 13.93 -20.50 0.13
CA VAL A 35 14.74 -19.31 -0.18
C VAL A 35 15.05 -19.28 -1.67
N ASN A 36 14.69 -18.19 -2.33
CA ASN A 36 14.90 -17.96 -3.76
C ASN A 36 16.12 -17.05 -3.96
N SER A 37 17.31 -17.59 -4.08
CA SER A 37 18.55 -16.86 -4.32
C SER A 37 18.65 -16.34 -5.77
N SER A 38 18.05 -17.09 -6.71
CA SER A 38 17.94 -16.71 -8.13
C SER A 38 16.63 -17.25 -8.73
N PRO A 39 16.18 -16.78 -9.90
CA PRO A 39 14.90 -17.21 -10.50
C PRO A 39 14.75 -18.72 -10.70
N ASN A 40 15.86 -19.46 -10.74
CA ASN A 40 15.87 -20.90 -10.98
C ASN A 40 16.48 -21.71 -9.81
N GLU A 41 16.78 -21.06 -8.70
CA GLU A 41 17.45 -21.70 -7.57
C GLU A 41 16.65 -21.47 -6.30
N ILE A 42 15.91 -22.51 -5.92
CA ILE A 42 15.12 -22.54 -4.68
C ILE A 42 15.79 -23.53 -3.76
N THR A 43 16.16 -23.07 -2.58
CA THR A 43 16.68 -23.92 -1.51
C THR A 43 15.61 -24.10 -0.45
N GLU A 44 15.28 -25.34 -0.15
CA GLU A 44 14.35 -25.68 0.93
C GLU A 44 15.11 -25.92 2.24
N HIS A 45 14.70 -25.24 3.28
CA HIS A 45 15.21 -25.40 4.65
C HIS A 45 14.12 -25.98 5.53
N VAL A 46 14.37 -27.12 6.14
CA VAL A 46 13.43 -27.81 7.03
C VAL A 46 13.70 -27.42 8.48
N ILE A 47 12.66 -26.92 9.15
CA ILE A 47 12.71 -26.56 10.57
C ILE A 47 11.90 -27.60 11.36
N THR A 48 12.51 -28.23 12.35
CA THR A 48 11.84 -29.16 13.25
C THR A 48 11.45 -28.44 14.55
N VAL A 49 10.23 -28.62 14.98
CA VAL A 49 9.71 -28.07 16.25
C VAL A 49 9.89 -29.12 17.35
N GLU A 50 10.38 -28.68 18.50
CA GLU A 50 10.63 -29.54 19.65
C GLU A 50 9.85 -29.07 20.89
N LYS A 51 9.40 -29.98 21.74
CA LYS A 51 8.69 -29.66 22.99
C LYS A 51 9.56 -28.96 24.04
N LEU A 52 10.84 -29.29 24.02
CA LEU A 52 11.85 -28.80 24.97
C LEU A 52 12.84 -27.90 24.26
N GLU A 53 13.42 -26.94 24.98
CA GLU A 53 14.46 -26.07 24.41
C GLU A 53 15.70 -26.91 23.95
N PRO A 54 16.30 -26.56 22.80
CA PRO A 54 15.87 -25.47 21.90
C PRO A 54 14.59 -25.86 21.18
N PHE A 55 13.59 -24.95 21.17
CA PHE A 55 12.26 -25.21 20.58
C PHE A 55 12.30 -25.49 19.07
N PHE A 56 13.39 -25.16 18.43
CA PHE A 56 13.57 -25.32 16.99
C PHE A 56 14.94 -25.98 16.72
N SER A 57 14.96 -26.99 15.88
CA SER A 57 16.18 -27.56 15.32
C SER A 57 16.15 -27.50 13.80
N CYS A 58 17.29 -27.27 13.19
CA CYS A 58 17.49 -27.12 11.74
C CYS A 58 18.91 -27.57 11.37
N SER A 59 19.30 -27.39 10.11
CA SER A 59 20.68 -27.66 9.67
C SER A 59 21.71 -26.90 10.52
N PRO A 60 22.93 -27.43 10.69
CA PRO A 60 23.93 -26.83 11.60
C PRO A 60 24.28 -25.38 11.34
N ASP A 61 24.11 -24.92 10.08
CA ASP A 61 24.41 -23.56 9.65
C ASP A 61 23.17 -22.65 9.65
N ASP A 62 21.99 -23.19 9.95
CA ASP A 62 20.70 -22.46 9.95
C ASP A 62 20.27 -22.20 11.41
N GLN A 63 19.48 -21.13 11.58
CA GLN A 63 18.88 -20.76 12.86
C GLN A 63 17.44 -20.29 12.63
N PHE A 64 16.54 -20.70 13.52
CA PHE A 64 15.18 -20.20 13.56
C PHE A 64 14.80 -19.85 15.00
N LYS A 65 14.15 -18.71 15.20
CA LYS A 65 13.71 -18.25 16.53
C LYS A 65 12.44 -17.43 16.47
N LYS A 66 11.65 -17.49 17.54
CA LYS A 66 10.52 -16.61 17.77
C LYS A 66 11.03 -15.33 18.45
N LEU A 67 10.72 -14.15 17.86
CA LEU A 67 11.08 -12.85 18.43
C LEU A 67 10.01 -12.34 19.40
N ASN A 68 8.74 -12.43 18.97
CA ASN A 68 7.57 -12.09 19.79
C ASN A 68 6.36 -12.95 19.38
N ILE A 69 5.15 -12.57 19.75
CA ILE A 69 3.94 -13.36 19.49
C ILE A 69 3.76 -13.63 17.99
N ASN A 70 3.99 -12.62 17.15
CA ASN A 70 3.71 -12.65 15.70
C ASN A 70 4.95 -12.51 14.82
N LYS A 71 6.16 -12.41 15.42
CA LYS A 71 7.39 -12.17 14.63
C LYS A 71 8.39 -13.29 14.87
N TYR A 72 8.94 -13.77 13.77
CA TYR A 72 9.92 -14.84 13.71
C TYR A 72 11.13 -14.38 12.90
N GLU A 73 12.29 -14.93 13.19
CA GLU A 73 13.52 -14.66 12.46
C GLU A 73 14.19 -15.97 12.10
N ALA A 74 14.60 -16.07 10.85
CA ALA A 74 15.39 -17.19 10.33
C ALA A 74 16.72 -16.65 9.79
N THR A 75 17.83 -17.31 10.14
CA THR A 75 19.11 -17.10 9.48
C THR A 75 19.42 -18.36 8.70
N LEU A 76 19.44 -18.28 7.39
CA LEU A 76 19.53 -19.40 6.45
C LEU A 76 20.64 -19.10 5.45
N ASN A 77 21.62 -20.00 5.31
CA ASN A 77 22.77 -19.76 4.44
C ASN A 77 23.52 -18.44 4.71
N GLY A 78 23.48 -17.94 5.95
CA GLY A 78 24.12 -16.67 6.33
C GLY A 78 23.30 -15.41 6.04
N GLU A 79 22.12 -15.52 5.45
CA GLU A 79 21.17 -14.41 5.25
C GLU A 79 20.08 -14.44 6.31
N THR A 80 19.63 -13.27 6.77
CA THR A 80 18.61 -13.15 7.83
C THR A 80 17.29 -12.65 7.25
N PHE A 81 16.22 -13.38 7.55
CA PHE A 81 14.85 -13.11 7.14
C PHE A 81 13.96 -12.95 8.36
N ARG A 82 13.01 -12.02 8.28
CA ARG A 82 11.96 -11.90 9.29
C ARG A 82 10.61 -12.26 8.69
N PHE A 83 9.77 -12.88 9.49
CA PHE A 83 8.41 -13.25 9.13
C PHE A 83 7.46 -12.63 10.15
N ASN A 84 6.45 -11.94 9.64
CA ASN A 84 5.40 -11.34 10.44
C ASN A 84 4.09 -12.05 10.12
N THR A 85 3.52 -12.73 11.11
CA THR A 85 2.23 -13.42 10.97
C THR A 85 1.09 -12.46 11.28
N SER A 86 -0.07 -12.70 10.69
CA SER A 86 -1.27 -11.92 10.98
C SER A 86 -1.65 -12.03 12.46
N VAL A 87 -1.98 -10.89 13.05
CA VAL A 87 -2.61 -10.83 14.39
C VAL A 87 -4.06 -11.27 14.29
N LYS A 88 -4.69 -10.96 13.17
CA LYS A 88 -6.06 -11.33 12.86
C LYS A 88 -6.20 -11.54 11.36
N ASP A 89 -6.81 -12.66 11.03
CA ASP A 89 -7.24 -13.01 9.69
C ASP A 89 -8.77 -13.05 9.68
N TRP A 90 -9.40 -12.26 8.82
CA TRP A 90 -10.85 -12.30 8.59
C TRP A 90 -11.17 -12.49 7.11
N THR A 91 -10.29 -13.21 6.44
CA THR A 91 -10.49 -13.63 5.06
C THR A 91 -11.91 -14.17 4.89
N THR A 92 -12.69 -13.50 4.06
CA THR A 92 -14.07 -13.93 3.84
C THR A 92 -14.07 -15.25 3.08
N ALA A 93 -14.72 -16.26 3.62
CA ALA A 93 -14.78 -17.60 3.04
C ALA A 93 -15.42 -17.65 1.63
N ASN A 94 -15.83 -16.52 1.07
CA ASN A 94 -16.36 -16.37 -0.27
C ASN A 94 -15.21 -16.19 -1.26
N SER A 95 -14.68 -17.27 -1.75
CA SER A 95 -13.53 -17.35 -2.66
C SER A 95 -13.64 -16.54 -3.97
N ASN A 96 -14.79 -15.95 -4.26
CA ASN A 96 -15.02 -15.16 -5.49
C ASN A 96 -14.85 -13.64 -5.29
N THR A 97 -14.75 -13.14 -4.07
CA THR A 97 -14.54 -11.72 -3.81
C THR A 97 -13.05 -11.40 -3.93
N SER A 98 -12.71 -10.36 -4.69
CA SER A 98 -11.34 -9.82 -4.74
C SER A 98 -11.39 -8.40 -4.22
N TRP A 99 -10.71 -8.16 -3.10
CA TRP A 99 -10.58 -6.81 -2.54
C TRP A 99 -9.52 -6.04 -3.32
N SER A 100 -9.85 -4.84 -3.74
CA SER A 100 -8.98 -3.98 -4.56
C SER A 100 -8.60 -2.67 -3.88
N ALA A 101 -9.31 -2.28 -2.83
CA ALA A 101 -9.06 -1.07 -2.08
C ALA A 101 -9.35 -1.27 -0.59
N VAL A 102 -8.55 -0.63 0.27
CA VAL A 102 -8.75 -0.61 1.71
C VAL A 102 -8.44 0.76 2.31
N ASP A 103 -9.18 1.12 3.34
CA ASP A 103 -8.89 2.28 4.19
C ASP A 103 -9.32 2.02 5.63
N VAL A 104 -8.74 2.78 6.56
CA VAL A 104 -9.04 2.66 8.00
C VAL A 104 -9.23 4.04 8.58
N ILE A 105 -10.28 4.21 9.38
CA ILE A 105 -10.49 5.41 10.18
C ILE A 105 -10.65 5.03 11.65
N GLN A 106 -10.10 5.87 12.55
CA GLN A 106 -10.07 5.58 13.98
C GLN A 106 -11.07 6.40 14.80
N THR A 107 -11.59 7.48 14.24
CA THR A 107 -12.45 8.42 14.95
C THR A 107 -13.79 8.58 14.23
N PRO A 108 -14.92 8.65 14.93
CA PRO A 108 -15.09 8.49 16.39
C PRO A 108 -14.89 7.04 16.88
N GLN A 109 -15.06 6.05 16.02
CA GLN A 109 -14.84 4.61 16.24
C GLN A 109 -13.96 4.06 15.13
N MET A 110 -13.25 2.97 15.41
CA MET A 110 -12.46 2.30 14.41
C MET A 110 -13.37 1.58 13.41
N ARG A 111 -13.16 1.86 12.12
CA ARG A 111 -13.86 1.24 11.01
C ARG A 111 -12.89 0.90 9.89
N TYR A 112 -13.19 -0.18 9.21
CA TYR A 112 -12.46 -0.63 8.04
C TYR A 112 -13.36 -0.51 6.81
N LEU A 113 -12.81 0.01 5.74
CA LEU A 113 -13.49 0.21 4.46
C LEU A 113 -12.84 -0.67 3.42
N LEU A 114 -13.59 -1.52 2.77
CA LEU A 114 -13.13 -2.39 1.69
C LEU A 114 -13.94 -2.14 0.43
N GLY A 115 -13.23 -2.01 -0.70
CA GLY A 115 -13.80 -1.97 -2.04
C GLY A 115 -13.43 -3.21 -2.82
N ASP A 116 -14.35 -3.76 -3.60
CA ASP A 116 -14.13 -4.98 -4.35
C ASP A 116 -13.98 -4.76 -5.87
N SER A 117 -13.61 -5.83 -6.56
CA SER A 117 -13.39 -5.84 -8.01
C SER A 117 -14.67 -5.80 -8.85
N VAL A 118 -15.86 -5.83 -8.24
CA VAL A 118 -17.15 -5.77 -8.93
C VAL A 118 -17.94 -4.50 -8.64
N GLY A 119 -17.38 -3.59 -7.84
CA GLY A 119 -17.95 -2.27 -7.60
C GLY A 119 -18.75 -2.12 -6.32
N ASN A 120 -18.61 -3.04 -5.36
CA ASN A 120 -19.25 -2.98 -4.06
C ASN A 120 -18.31 -2.41 -3.01
N ILE A 121 -18.89 -1.87 -1.95
CA ILE A 121 -18.17 -1.32 -0.79
C ILE A 121 -18.73 -1.96 0.47
N LYS A 122 -17.83 -2.38 1.38
CA LYS A 122 -18.18 -2.88 2.69
C LYS A 122 -17.49 -2.07 3.79
N VAL A 123 -18.20 -1.85 4.87
CA VAL A 123 -17.69 -1.20 6.08
C VAL A 123 -17.79 -2.19 7.22
N PHE A 124 -16.69 -2.37 7.94
CA PHE A 124 -16.58 -3.25 9.11
C PHE A 124 -16.27 -2.41 10.34
N ASP A 125 -16.74 -2.87 11.49
CA ASP A 125 -16.47 -2.25 12.78
C ASP A 125 -15.10 -2.67 13.35
N GLU A 126 -14.81 -2.22 14.58
CA GLU A 126 -13.56 -2.53 15.30
C GLU A 126 -13.37 -4.02 15.61
N ASN A 127 -14.46 -4.82 15.65
CA ASN A 127 -14.44 -6.27 15.86
C ASN A 127 -14.33 -7.04 14.54
N TYR A 128 -14.29 -6.31 13.42
CA TYR A 128 -14.32 -6.84 12.04
C TYR A 128 -15.67 -7.46 11.67
N ASP A 129 -16.74 -7.07 12.37
CA ASP A 129 -18.09 -7.43 12.00
C ASP A 129 -18.59 -6.51 10.88
N LEU A 130 -19.35 -7.06 9.95
CA LEU A 130 -19.91 -6.29 8.82
C LEU A 130 -20.95 -5.29 9.35
N GLU A 131 -20.63 -4.00 9.29
CA GLU A 131 -21.52 -2.91 9.70
C GLU A 131 -22.45 -2.48 8.57
N ARG A 132 -21.88 -2.33 7.35
CA ARG A 132 -22.61 -1.87 6.16
C ARG A 132 -22.09 -2.56 4.91
N GLU A 133 -23.01 -2.80 3.98
CA GLU A 133 -22.71 -3.30 2.65
C GLU A 133 -23.48 -2.49 1.61
N PHE A 134 -22.76 -1.99 0.62
CA PHE A 134 -23.30 -1.19 -0.47
C PHE A 134 -22.96 -1.87 -1.78
N GLU A 135 -23.99 -2.43 -2.43
CA GLU A 135 -23.84 -3.15 -3.68
C GLU A 135 -24.03 -2.24 -4.90
N ASN A 136 -23.33 -2.56 -5.99
CA ASN A 136 -23.47 -1.91 -7.29
C ASN A 136 -23.25 -0.38 -7.22
N ILE A 137 -22.35 0.06 -6.36
CA ILE A 137 -21.97 1.48 -6.25
C ILE A 137 -21.31 1.93 -7.54
N HIS A 138 -20.44 1.12 -8.09
CA HIS A 138 -19.81 1.32 -9.38
C HIS A 138 -20.12 0.15 -10.32
N SER A 139 -19.97 0.37 -11.62
CA SER A 139 -20.19 -0.67 -12.63
C SER A 139 -18.92 -1.48 -12.95
N SER A 140 -17.82 -1.20 -12.24
CA SER A 140 -16.52 -1.86 -12.39
C SER A 140 -15.75 -1.76 -11.08
N ASP A 141 -14.54 -2.34 -11.07
CA ASP A 141 -13.69 -2.44 -9.88
C ASP A 141 -13.48 -1.09 -9.17
N ILE A 142 -13.50 -1.14 -7.85
CA ILE A 142 -13.10 -0.03 -6.98
C ILE A 142 -11.57 0.04 -7.00
N THR A 143 -11.02 1.10 -7.53
CA THR A 143 -9.56 1.32 -7.57
C THR A 143 -9.04 2.06 -6.35
N SER A 144 -9.92 2.78 -5.67
CA SER A 144 -9.60 3.51 -4.43
C SER A 144 -10.87 3.76 -3.63
N ALA A 145 -10.80 3.55 -2.32
CA ALA A 145 -11.86 3.87 -1.38
C ALA A 145 -11.23 4.54 -0.16
N LYS A 146 -11.76 5.68 0.27
CA LYS A 146 -11.22 6.48 1.39
C LYS A 146 -12.33 7.04 2.25
N PHE A 147 -12.19 6.95 3.58
CA PHE A 147 -13.02 7.72 4.48
C PHE A 147 -12.66 9.20 4.43
N PHE A 148 -13.66 10.05 4.43
CA PHE A 148 -13.44 11.45 4.79
C PHE A 148 -13.11 11.57 6.28
N PRO A 149 -12.38 12.62 6.70
CA PRO A 149 -12.01 12.80 8.11
C PRO A 149 -13.21 12.88 9.09
N SER A 150 -14.41 13.16 8.60
CA SER A 150 -15.64 13.11 9.41
C SER A 150 -16.11 11.69 9.74
N ALA A 151 -15.63 10.67 9.02
CA ALA A 151 -16.12 9.29 9.06
C ALA A 151 -17.59 9.08 8.65
N GLU A 152 -18.26 10.15 8.19
CA GLU A 152 -19.67 10.11 7.79
C GLU A 152 -19.85 9.80 6.31
N VAL A 153 -18.82 10.05 5.50
CA VAL A 153 -18.84 9.86 4.05
C VAL A 153 -17.57 9.19 3.55
N ILE A 154 -17.71 8.52 2.42
CA ILE A 154 -16.66 7.77 1.72
C ILE A 154 -16.44 8.42 0.35
N LEU A 155 -15.20 8.53 -0.08
CA LEU A 155 -14.81 8.78 -1.46
C LEU A 155 -14.47 7.45 -2.12
N SER A 156 -15.16 7.09 -3.18
CA SER A 156 -14.82 5.93 -4.00
C SER A 156 -14.43 6.34 -5.40
N ALA A 157 -13.48 5.62 -6.00
CA ALA A 157 -13.04 5.78 -7.37
C ALA A 157 -13.03 4.44 -8.07
N SER A 158 -13.32 4.40 -9.37
CA SER A 158 -13.50 3.15 -10.09
C SER A 158 -12.94 3.18 -11.51
N SER A 159 -12.74 1.99 -12.04
CA SER A 159 -12.45 1.76 -13.45
C SER A 159 -13.60 2.20 -14.38
N ASP A 160 -14.79 2.47 -13.86
CA ASP A 160 -15.93 3.04 -14.59
C ASP A 160 -15.80 4.54 -14.90
N MET A 161 -14.61 5.13 -14.70
CA MET A 161 -14.24 6.52 -14.98
C MET A 161 -14.90 7.56 -14.06
N GLN A 162 -15.49 7.14 -12.96
CA GLN A 162 -16.19 8.02 -12.01
C GLN A 162 -15.58 7.95 -10.62
N LEU A 163 -15.80 9.06 -9.87
CA LEU A 163 -15.68 9.05 -8.42
C LEU A 163 -17.06 9.35 -7.82
N LYS A 164 -17.31 8.82 -6.63
CA LYS A 164 -18.56 9.06 -5.90
C LYS A 164 -18.28 9.38 -4.45
N ILE A 165 -19.07 10.29 -3.90
CA ILE A 165 -19.17 10.45 -2.44
C ILE A 165 -20.39 9.69 -1.98
N LEU A 166 -20.24 8.87 -0.96
CA LEU A 166 -21.30 8.02 -0.41
C LEU A 166 -21.45 8.29 1.08
N SER A 167 -22.68 8.33 1.56
CA SER A 167 -22.99 8.32 2.99
C SER A 167 -22.69 6.95 3.58
N VAL A 168 -21.97 6.92 4.71
CA VAL A 168 -21.70 5.67 5.45
C VAL A 168 -22.96 5.12 6.09
N GLU A 169 -23.94 5.98 6.42
CA GLU A 169 -25.16 5.61 7.11
C GLU A 169 -26.10 4.78 6.23
N ASP A 170 -26.34 5.24 4.99
CA ASP A 170 -27.39 4.68 4.11
C ASP A 170 -26.93 4.37 2.67
N GLY A 171 -25.65 4.64 2.35
CA GLY A 171 -25.10 4.44 1.00
C GLY A 171 -25.61 5.43 -0.05
N SER A 172 -26.37 6.43 0.36
CA SER A 172 -26.82 7.47 -0.58
C SER A 172 -25.62 8.16 -1.25
N ASN A 173 -25.78 8.48 -2.55
CA ASN A 173 -24.73 9.11 -3.34
C ASN A 173 -25.05 10.59 -3.56
N PRO A 174 -24.66 11.50 -2.63
CA PRO A 174 -24.90 12.92 -2.79
C PRO A 174 -24.10 13.55 -3.94
N ARG A 175 -23.00 12.92 -4.38
CA ARG A 175 -22.13 13.51 -5.41
C ARG A 175 -21.45 12.46 -6.27
N THR A 176 -21.50 12.67 -7.59
CA THR A 176 -20.72 11.95 -8.60
C THR A 176 -19.83 12.94 -9.34
N PHE A 177 -18.55 12.63 -9.46
CA PHE A 177 -17.59 13.39 -10.25
C PHE A 177 -17.41 12.68 -11.59
N ALA A 178 -17.89 13.29 -12.64
CA ALA A 178 -17.79 12.81 -14.00
C ALA A 178 -16.89 13.72 -14.83
N GLY A 179 -16.05 13.13 -15.66
CA GLY A 179 -15.17 13.93 -16.53
C GLY A 179 -13.91 13.21 -16.97
N HIS A 180 -13.41 12.24 -16.21
CA HIS A 180 -12.35 11.36 -16.71
C HIS A 180 -12.82 10.58 -17.92
N THR A 181 -11.91 10.35 -18.87
CA THR A 181 -12.20 9.64 -20.13
C THR A 181 -11.58 8.24 -20.18
N SER A 182 -10.95 7.82 -19.08
CA SER A 182 -10.42 6.47 -18.88
C SER A 182 -10.46 6.11 -17.39
N THR A 183 -10.07 4.89 -17.06
CA THR A 183 -10.00 4.35 -15.69
C THR A 183 -9.45 5.38 -14.70
N VAL A 184 -10.16 5.63 -13.61
CA VAL A 184 -9.62 6.34 -12.44
C VAL A 184 -8.73 5.36 -11.68
N THR A 185 -7.46 5.70 -11.47
CA THR A 185 -6.46 4.79 -10.89
C THR A 185 -6.23 5.01 -9.40
N GLY A 186 -6.66 6.16 -8.88
CA GLY A 186 -6.52 6.47 -7.47
C GLY A 186 -7.20 7.78 -7.10
N SER A 187 -7.41 7.97 -5.80
CA SER A 187 -7.98 9.18 -5.25
C SER A 187 -7.34 9.55 -3.91
N VAL A 188 -7.29 10.85 -3.60
CA VAL A 188 -6.83 11.37 -2.32
C VAL A 188 -7.69 12.54 -1.88
N ILE A 189 -7.89 12.68 -0.57
CA ILE A 189 -8.69 13.73 0.06
C ILE A 189 -7.74 14.86 0.48
N VAL A 190 -8.09 16.09 0.17
CA VAL A 190 -7.30 17.27 0.52
C VAL A 190 -7.80 17.86 1.84
N GLY A 191 -6.94 17.85 2.87
CA GLY A 191 -7.27 18.41 4.18
C GLY A 191 -8.54 17.80 4.77
N ARG A 192 -9.52 18.65 5.13
CA ARG A 192 -10.80 18.23 5.69
C ARG A 192 -11.82 17.71 4.67
N GLY A 193 -11.44 17.66 3.38
CA GLY A 193 -12.25 17.01 2.36
C GLY A 193 -13.21 17.92 1.60
N ARG A 194 -13.00 19.24 1.60
CA ARG A 194 -13.76 20.12 0.68
C ARG A 194 -13.28 19.99 -0.77
N ASN A 195 -12.04 19.56 -0.94
CA ASN A 195 -11.47 19.20 -2.24
C ASN A 195 -10.95 17.77 -2.22
N VAL A 196 -10.99 17.14 -3.38
CA VAL A 196 -10.42 15.82 -3.62
C VAL A 196 -9.63 15.81 -4.92
N LEU A 197 -8.68 14.89 -5.02
CA LEU A 197 -7.91 14.66 -6.23
C LEU A 197 -8.18 13.26 -6.75
N SER A 198 -8.12 13.10 -8.05
CA SER A 198 -8.14 11.79 -8.72
C SER A 198 -7.08 11.71 -9.80
N SER A 199 -6.51 10.54 -9.99
CA SER A 199 -5.61 10.21 -11.10
C SER A 199 -6.29 9.26 -12.08
N SER A 200 -5.94 9.33 -13.36
CA SER A 200 -6.55 8.48 -14.38
C SER A 200 -5.57 8.08 -15.49
N LYS A 201 -5.90 6.97 -16.12
CA LYS A 201 -5.24 6.54 -17.36
C LYS A 201 -5.47 7.47 -18.55
N ASP A 202 -6.33 8.49 -18.41
CA ASP A 202 -6.48 9.56 -19.40
C ASP A 202 -5.32 10.57 -19.41
N GLY A 203 -4.31 10.39 -18.54
CA GLY A 203 -3.13 11.24 -18.42
C GLY A 203 -3.32 12.44 -17.48
N THR A 204 -4.48 12.57 -16.84
CA THR A 204 -4.77 13.71 -15.98
C THR A 204 -4.82 13.33 -14.49
N ILE A 205 -4.41 14.28 -13.66
CA ILE A 205 -4.79 14.34 -12.24
C ILE A 205 -5.76 15.52 -12.10
N ARG A 206 -6.95 15.28 -11.56
CA ARG A 206 -7.99 16.32 -11.47
C ARG A 206 -8.23 16.73 -10.02
N LEU A 207 -8.35 18.04 -9.82
CA LEU A 207 -8.78 18.66 -8.56
C LEU A 207 -10.27 18.98 -8.65
N TRP A 208 -11.04 18.47 -7.70
CA TRP A 208 -12.49 18.62 -7.65
C TRP A 208 -12.95 19.39 -6.43
N GLU A 209 -14.04 20.12 -6.57
CA GLU A 209 -14.79 20.72 -5.45
C GLU A 209 -15.94 19.80 -5.08
N CYS A 210 -16.02 19.41 -3.79
CA CYS A 210 -16.97 18.38 -3.33
C CYS A 210 -18.42 18.88 -3.27
N GLY A 211 -18.66 20.16 -3.05
CA GLY A 211 -20.01 20.71 -2.94
C GLY A 211 -20.76 20.70 -4.27
N SER A 212 -20.13 21.16 -5.35
CA SER A 212 -20.72 21.21 -6.70
C SER A 212 -20.39 19.99 -7.55
N GLY A 213 -19.32 19.27 -7.25
CA GLY A 213 -18.76 18.21 -8.11
C GLY A 213 -17.99 18.75 -9.31
N SER A 214 -17.65 20.04 -9.31
CA SER A 214 -16.96 20.66 -10.43
C SER A 214 -15.47 20.36 -10.45
N ASN A 215 -14.91 20.17 -11.64
CA ASN A 215 -13.46 20.10 -11.83
C ASN A 215 -12.88 21.51 -11.78
N ILE A 216 -12.03 21.78 -10.80
CA ILE A 216 -11.34 23.06 -10.63
C ILE A 216 -10.14 23.14 -11.57
N HIS A 217 -9.34 22.08 -11.65
CA HIS A 217 -8.13 22.03 -12.45
C HIS A 217 -7.78 20.62 -12.86
N SER A 218 -7.13 20.50 -14.03
CA SER A 218 -6.58 19.24 -14.54
C SER A 218 -5.07 19.40 -14.73
N PHE A 219 -4.32 18.68 -13.93
CA PHE A 219 -2.85 18.60 -14.03
C PHE A 219 -2.49 17.57 -15.09
N THR A 220 -1.58 17.93 -15.97
CA THR A 220 -1.04 17.04 -17.00
C THR A 220 0.47 17.20 -17.05
N ARG A 221 1.16 16.13 -17.42
CA ARG A 221 2.60 16.17 -17.67
C ARG A 221 2.90 17.06 -18.89
N ARG A 222 3.81 18.02 -18.74
CA ARG A 222 4.13 18.99 -19.80
C ARG A 222 4.65 18.35 -21.08
N GLU A 223 5.55 17.38 -20.94
CA GLU A 223 6.23 16.76 -22.08
C GLU A 223 5.36 15.75 -22.82
N ASN A 224 4.40 15.13 -22.13
CA ASN A 224 3.44 14.18 -22.69
C ASN A 224 2.12 14.21 -21.90
N PRO A 225 1.16 15.06 -22.29
CA PRO A 225 -0.12 15.20 -21.59
C PRO A 225 -1.00 13.94 -21.58
N SER A 226 -0.74 12.99 -22.49
CA SER A 226 -1.49 11.72 -22.59
C SER A 226 -0.81 10.56 -21.88
N ASP A 227 0.29 10.81 -21.14
CA ASP A 227 0.99 9.77 -20.39
C ASP A 227 0.15 9.34 -19.19
N SER A 228 -0.40 8.13 -19.24
CA SER A 228 -1.33 7.61 -18.24
C SER A 228 -0.76 7.73 -16.83
N VAL A 229 -1.60 8.17 -15.88
CA VAL A 229 -1.25 8.22 -14.46
C VAL A 229 -1.73 6.94 -13.79
N ASN A 230 -0.82 6.12 -13.29
CA ASN A 230 -1.13 4.83 -12.67
C ASN A 230 -1.31 4.93 -11.15
N SER A 231 -0.70 5.92 -10.52
CA SER A 231 -0.72 6.08 -9.06
C SER A 231 -0.60 7.54 -8.67
N ILE A 232 -1.20 7.89 -7.54
CA ILE A 232 -1.17 9.23 -6.96
C ILE A 232 -0.81 9.15 -5.49
N SER A 233 0.01 10.09 -5.02
CA SER A 233 0.26 10.33 -3.60
C SER A 233 0.23 11.82 -3.29
N LEU A 234 -0.29 12.16 -2.12
CA LEU A 234 -0.37 13.53 -1.62
C LEU A 234 0.54 13.71 -0.41
N ARG A 235 1.33 14.76 -0.43
CA ARG A 235 2.10 15.20 0.72
C ARG A 235 1.62 16.57 1.19
N SER A 236 1.47 16.72 2.51
CA SER A 236 1.18 18.00 3.16
C SER A 236 2.39 18.44 3.98
N GLU A 237 2.82 19.67 3.84
CA GLU A 237 3.85 20.23 4.71
C GLU A 237 3.27 20.47 6.11
N SER A 238 3.97 19.98 7.13
CA SER A 238 3.57 20.18 8.53
C SER A 238 3.76 21.65 8.89
N GLY A 239 2.67 22.36 9.19
CA GLY A 239 2.73 23.74 9.67
C GLY A 239 2.08 24.80 8.78
N SER A 240 1.59 24.45 7.60
CA SER A 240 0.79 25.39 6.80
C SER A 240 -0.64 25.49 7.33
N ASN A 241 -0.82 25.97 8.55
CA ASN A 241 -2.07 26.54 9.01
C ASN A 241 -2.25 27.94 8.39
N SER A 242 -2.06 28.05 7.08
CA SER A 242 -2.28 29.32 6.44
C SER A 242 -3.77 29.52 6.26
N THR A 243 -4.27 30.55 6.86
CA THR A 243 -5.58 31.16 6.62
C THR A 243 -5.58 31.99 5.33
N MET A 244 -4.57 31.81 4.46
CA MET A 244 -4.47 32.57 3.22
C MET A 244 -5.57 32.14 2.26
N GLU A 245 -6.31 33.13 1.83
CA GLU A 245 -7.36 33.00 0.84
C GLU A 245 -6.77 32.66 -0.53
N THR A 246 -7.27 31.59 -1.13
CA THR A 246 -6.88 31.10 -2.46
C THR A 246 -7.30 32.05 -3.58
N SER A 247 -6.67 31.92 -4.74
CA SER A 247 -6.96 32.74 -5.93
C SER A 247 -8.40 32.59 -6.45
N ASP A 248 -9.06 31.44 -6.14
CA ASP A 248 -10.46 31.18 -6.43
C ASP A 248 -11.19 30.94 -5.10
N LYS A 249 -11.46 32.04 -4.41
CA LYS A 249 -11.91 32.13 -3.01
C LYS A 249 -13.11 31.26 -2.61
N ASN A 250 -13.81 30.70 -3.58
CA ASN A 250 -15.05 29.96 -3.32
C ASN A 250 -14.95 28.46 -3.52
N LEU A 251 -13.91 27.93 -4.19
CA LEU A 251 -13.85 26.52 -4.61
C LEU A 251 -12.63 25.74 -4.09
N GLU A 252 -11.55 26.41 -3.69
CA GLU A 252 -10.32 25.77 -3.22
C GLU A 252 -10.09 25.95 -1.74
N TYR A 253 -9.86 24.84 -1.04
CA TYR A 253 -9.68 24.81 0.39
C TYR A 253 -8.47 23.95 0.76
N GLU A 254 -7.62 24.47 1.63
CA GLU A 254 -6.48 23.74 2.20
C GLU A 254 -5.51 23.17 1.14
N THR A 255 -5.35 23.83 0.00
CA THR A 255 -4.47 23.39 -1.09
C THR A 255 -3.02 23.88 -0.95
N GLU A 256 -2.79 24.93 -0.14
CA GLU A 256 -1.48 25.53 0.08
C GLU A 256 -0.53 24.57 0.83
N GLY A 257 0.74 24.56 0.44
CA GLY A 257 1.76 23.67 1.01
C GLY A 257 1.53 22.18 0.72
N LYS A 258 0.71 21.86 -0.28
CA LYS A 258 0.43 20.48 -0.66
C LYS A 258 1.00 20.15 -2.03
N THR A 259 1.71 19.03 -2.08
CA THR A 259 2.38 18.53 -3.28
C THR A 259 1.80 17.19 -3.70
N ILE A 260 1.51 17.04 -5.00
CA ILE A 260 1.04 15.80 -5.63
C ILE A 260 2.21 15.12 -6.32
N PHE A 261 2.28 13.81 -6.16
CA PHE A 261 3.16 12.92 -6.91
C PHE A 261 2.29 12.03 -7.80
N GLY A 262 2.57 12.04 -9.10
CA GLY A 262 1.89 11.19 -10.08
C GLY A 262 2.87 10.22 -10.72
N GLY A 263 2.66 8.91 -10.59
CA GLY A 263 3.44 7.87 -11.25
C GLY A 263 2.86 7.53 -12.62
N HIS A 264 3.69 7.57 -13.67
CA HIS A 264 3.24 7.45 -15.06
C HIS A 264 3.65 6.14 -15.72
N THR A 265 2.90 5.75 -16.76
CA THR A 265 3.20 4.56 -17.57
C THR A 265 4.57 4.65 -18.27
N SER A 266 5.03 5.84 -18.60
CA SER A 266 6.40 6.03 -19.11
C SER A 266 7.51 5.76 -18.08
N GLY A 267 7.17 5.53 -16.81
CA GLY A 267 8.11 5.36 -15.69
C GLY A 267 8.56 6.66 -15.04
N VAL A 268 8.05 7.79 -15.50
CA VAL A 268 8.30 9.10 -14.92
C VAL A 268 7.43 9.30 -13.69
N VAL A 269 7.93 10.01 -12.68
CA VAL A 269 7.12 10.55 -11.58
C VAL A 269 7.07 12.06 -11.71
N THR A 270 5.88 12.63 -11.83
CA THR A 270 5.66 14.09 -11.86
C THR A 270 5.36 14.64 -10.47
N VAL A 271 5.79 15.85 -10.23
CA VAL A 271 5.57 16.58 -8.97
C VAL A 271 4.86 17.88 -9.28
N PHE A 272 3.66 18.07 -8.70
CA PHE A 272 2.84 19.26 -8.87
C PHE A 272 2.61 19.95 -7.52
N ASP A 273 2.60 21.26 -7.54
CA ASP A 273 2.07 22.06 -6.45
C ASP A 273 0.58 22.35 -6.70
N ILE A 274 -0.27 21.95 -5.75
CA ILE A 274 -1.72 22.09 -5.90
C ILE A 274 -2.13 23.55 -5.95
N PHE A 275 -1.56 24.37 -5.08
CA PHE A 275 -1.96 25.78 -4.96
C PHE A 275 -1.63 26.59 -6.21
N SER A 276 -0.38 26.53 -6.66
CA SER A 276 0.06 27.27 -7.86
C SER A 276 -0.34 26.60 -9.17
N LYS A 277 -0.86 25.36 -9.12
CA LYS A 277 -1.25 24.55 -10.28
C LYS A 277 -0.11 24.29 -11.28
N LYS A 278 1.10 24.26 -10.77
CA LYS A 278 2.30 24.10 -11.60
C LYS A 278 2.97 22.74 -11.40
N GLN A 279 3.44 22.19 -12.50
CA GLN A 279 4.43 21.13 -12.44
C GLN A 279 5.74 21.73 -11.93
N LEU A 280 6.21 21.28 -10.77
CA LEU A 280 7.46 21.73 -10.16
C LEU A 280 8.66 21.07 -10.83
N LEU A 281 8.62 19.75 -10.93
CA LEU A 281 9.67 18.93 -11.52
C LEU A 281 9.13 17.59 -11.99
N GLN A 282 9.98 16.80 -12.63
CA GLN A 282 9.74 15.37 -12.87
C GLN A 282 10.99 14.57 -12.52
N LEU A 283 10.78 13.37 -12.00
CA LEU A 283 11.82 12.36 -11.79
C LEU A 283 11.90 11.51 -13.04
N PRO A 284 13.10 11.27 -13.58
CA PRO A 284 13.25 10.60 -14.88
C PRO A 284 12.90 9.11 -14.82
N SER A 285 12.60 8.54 -15.98
CA SER A 285 12.43 7.10 -16.15
C SER A 285 13.78 6.41 -16.26
N GLU A 286 14.42 6.08 -15.13
CA GLU A 286 15.72 5.38 -15.12
C GLU A 286 15.60 3.88 -15.44
N PHE A 287 14.41 3.28 -15.27
CA PHE A 287 14.25 1.83 -15.28
C PHE A 287 13.62 1.29 -16.56
N MET A 288 13.25 2.15 -17.52
CA MET A 288 12.53 1.81 -18.75
C MET A 288 11.31 0.90 -18.48
N SER A 289 10.58 1.21 -17.41
CA SER A 289 9.48 0.42 -16.90
C SER A 289 8.41 1.35 -16.32
N SER A 290 7.13 1.00 -16.44
CA SER A 290 6.02 1.79 -15.91
C SER A 290 6.16 1.99 -14.41
N CYS A 291 5.91 3.21 -13.92
CA CYS A 291 5.70 3.45 -12.50
C CYS A 291 4.29 3.00 -12.13
N THR A 292 4.19 1.98 -11.29
CA THR A 292 2.91 1.36 -10.92
C THR A 292 2.37 1.89 -9.60
N SER A 293 3.26 2.28 -8.69
CA SER A 293 2.88 2.81 -7.38
C SER A 293 3.84 3.91 -6.92
N VAL A 294 3.31 4.95 -6.31
CA VAL A 294 4.08 6.05 -5.71
C VAL A 294 3.56 6.35 -4.33
N SER A 295 4.46 6.59 -3.38
CA SER A 295 4.13 6.96 -2.01
C SER A 295 5.11 7.97 -1.45
N ALA A 296 4.59 8.97 -0.75
CA ALA A 296 5.36 10.00 -0.06
C ALA A 296 4.96 10.01 1.42
N ASP A 297 5.95 10.01 2.31
CA ASP A 297 5.73 10.12 3.75
C ASP A 297 5.62 11.60 4.14
N PRO A 298 4.59 12.01 4.88
CA PRO A 298 4.47 13.37 5.40
C PRO A 298 5.63 13.82 6.29
N LYS A 299 6.32 12.88 6.94
CA LYS A 299 7.47 13.16 7.83
C LYS A 299 8.80 13.26 7.09
N GLU A 300 8.92 12.66 5.92
CA GLU A 300 10.12 12.63 5.08
C GLU A 300 9.98 13.60 3.89
N PHE A 301 10.03 14.89 4.16
CA PHE A 301 9.67 15.97 3.23
C PHE A 301 10.34 15.94 1.87
N ASN A 302 11.53 15.38 1.77
CA ASN A 302 12.30 15.43 0.52
C ASN A 302 12.30 14.11 -0.23
N HIS A 303 11.76 13.04 0.35
CA HIS A 303 11.83 11.71 -0.23
C HIS A 303 10.46 11.25 -0.72
N VAL A 304 10.49 10.57 -1.86
CA VAL A 304 9.35 9.84 -2.42
C VAL A 304 9.84 8.47 -2.87
N VAL A 305 9.01 7.47 -2.68
CA VAL A 305 9.31 6.10 -3.10
C VAL A 305 8.40 5.73 -4.26
N ALA A 306 8.98 5.12 -5.27
CA ALA A 306 8.28 4.68 -6.47
C ALA A 306 8.54 3.18 -6.73
N GLY A 307 7.49 2.46 -7.05
CA GLY A 307 7.49 1.06 -7.46
C GLY A 307 7.24 0.95 -8.97
N TYR A 308 7.88 -0.02 -9.59
CA TYR A 308 7.88 -0.17 -11.04
C TYR A 308 7.40 -1.57 -11.46
N GLU A 309 6.92 -1.67 -12.69
CA GLU A 309 6.40 -2.91 -13.28
C GLU A 309 7.46 -4.03 -13.39
N ASN A 310 8.74 -3.65 -13.49
CA ASN A 310 9.85 -4.61 -13.51
C ASN A 310 10.29 -5.13 -12.13
N GLY A 311 9.56 -4.79 -11.06
CA GLY A 311 9.87 -5.21 -9.68
C GLY A 311 10.88 -4.34 -8.94
N THR A 312 11.25 -3.20 -9.51
CA THR A 312 12.15 -2.25 -8.86
C THR A 312 11.38 -1.34 -7.91
N VAL A 313 11.94 -1.09 -6.74
CA VAL A 313 11.54 -0.01 -5.81
C VAL A 313 12.68 0.98 -5.74
N ALA A 314 12.40 2.27 -5.85
CA ALA A 314 13.41 3.32 -5.81
C ALA A 314 13.00 4.47 -4.90
N ILE A 315 13.98 5.00 -4.15
CA ILE A 315 13.86 6.22 -3.35
C ILE A 315 14.43 7.38 -4.14
N TRP A 316 13.66 8.46 -4.22
CA TRP A 316 14.04 9.70 -4.87
C TRP A 316 14.10 10.84 -3.86
N ASP A 317 15.11 11.72 -4.02
CA ASP A 317 15.15 13.00 -3.32
C ASP A 317 14.75 14.11 -4.30
N ILE A 318 13.64 14.78 -4.03
CA ILE A 318 13.10 15.82 -4.94
C ILE A 318 14.01 17.04 -5.07
N ARG A 319 14.98 17.23 -4.18
CA ARG A 319 16.00 18.29 -4.28
C ARG A 319 17.07 17.95 -5.31
N TYR A 320 17.28 16.66 -5.60
CA TYR A 320 18.26 16.13 -6.54
C TYR A 320 17.58 15.16 -7.53
N PRO A 321 16.71 15.68 -8.41
CA PRO A 321 15.78 14.85 -9.18
C PRO A 321 16.41 14.04 -10.32
N ASN A 322 17.71 14.23 -10.60
CA ASN A 322 18.35 13.64 -11.78
C ASN A 322 18.63 12.13 -11.67
N SER A 323 18.69 11.60 -10.44
CA SER A 323 18.94 10.18 -10.19
C SER A 323 18.31 9.75 -8.88
N CYS A 324 17.94 8.46 -8.76
CA CYS A 324 17.45 7.92 -7.50
C CYS A 324 18.57 7.82 -6.45
N VAL A 325 18.20 7.98 -5.19
CA VAL A 325 19.10 7.86 -4.02
C VAL A 325 19.48 6.40 -3.78
N SER A 326 18.49 5.53 -3.85
CA SER A 326 18.65 4.09 -3.65
C SER A 326 17.61 3.34 -4.45
N LYS A 327 17.95 2.12 -4.85
CA LYS A 327 17.05 1.22 -5.57
C LYS A 327 17.32 -0.23 -5.21
N ALA A 328 16.24 -1.00 -5.15
CA ALA A 328 16.26 -2.44 -4.92
C ALA A 328 15.32 -3.15 -5.88
N ILE A 329 15.69 -4.33 -6.35
CA ILE A 329 14.80 -5.24 -7.08
C ILE A 329 14.20 -6.19 -6.06
N ILE A 330 12.88 -6.17 -5.91
CA ILE A 330 12.16 -7.07 -5.02
C ILE A 330 12.06 -8.44 -5.71
N LYS A 331 11.36 -8.51 -6.81
CA LYS A 331 11.21 -9.72 -7.62
C LYS A 331 11.27 -9.35 -9.09
N ASP A 332 12.30 -9.84 -9.78
CA ASP A 332 12.55 -9.47 -11.17
C ASP A 332 11.33 -9.79 -12.06
N ARG A 333 11.00 -8.85 -12.95
CA ARG A 333 9.88 -8.92 -13.90
C ARG A 333 8.50 -9.15 -13.26
N THR A 334 8.35 -8.79 -11.99
CA THR A 334 7.07 -8.89 -11.29
C THR A 334 6.65 -7.51 -10.83
N PRO A 335 5.48 -6.99 -11.25
CA PRO A 335 5.06 -5.64 -10.91
C PRO A 335 4.98 -5.40 -9.41
N ILE A 336 5.38 -4.21 -8.99
CA ILE A 336 5.03 -3.69 -7.68
C ILE A 336 3.56 -3.26 -7.73
N ASN A 337 2.68 -4.00 -7.07
CA ASN A 337 1.25 -3.71 -7.10
C ASN A 337 0.91 -2.51 -6.24
N LYS A 338 1.37 -2.54 -5.01
CA LYS A 338 1.15 -1.45 -4.05
C LYS A 338 2.41 -1.16 -3.26
N LEU A 339 2.57 0.10 -2.93
CA LEU A 339 3.67 0.61 -2.13
C LEU A 339 3.14 1.62 -1.12
N LEU A 340 3.61 1.49 0.12
CA LEU A 340 3.37 2.43 1.20
C LEU A 340 4.72 2.84 1.79
N PHE A 341 4.94 4.15 1.89
CA PHE A 341 6.13 4.72 2.54
C PHE A 341 5.71 5.50 3.76
N GLN A 342 6.11 5.05 4.93
CA GLN A 342 5.72 5.63 6.20
C GLN A 342 6.74 5.37 7.29
N ASN A 343 7.06 6.38 8.11
CA ASN A 343 7.96 6.30 9.26
C ASN A 343 9.34 5.69 8.93
N GLY A 344 9.88 5.98 7.74
CA GLY A 344 11.17 5.42 7.30
C GLY A 344 11.13 3.96 6.89
N MET A 345 9.94 3.38 6.72
CA MET A 345 9.73 2.00 6.28
C MET A 345 9.00 2.00 4.93
N ILE A 346 9.42 1.12 4.06
CA ILE A 346 8.76 0.83 2.78
C ILE A 346 8.03 -0.50 2.93
N ILE A 347 6.71 -0.49 2.72
CA ILE A 347 5.89 -1.69 2.63
C ILE A 347 5.50 -1.86 1.18
N THR A 348 5.66 -3.05 0.64
CA THR A 348 5.38 -3.32 -0.77
C THR A 348 4.78 -4.70 -0.98
N SER A 349 3.91 -4.81 -1.99
CA SER A 349 3.43 -6.09 -2.52
C SER A 349 3.81 -6.23 -3.98
N THR A 350 4.09 -7.45 -4.39
CA THR A 350 4.25 -7.83 -5.79
C THR A 350 3.05 -8.66 -6.24
N GLY A 351 2.85 -8.79 -7.54
CA GLY A 351 1.72 -9.54 -8.10
C GLY A 351 1.76 -11.06 -7.93
N CYS A 352 2.60 -11.59 -7.04
CA CYS A 352 2.70 -13.03 -6.76
C CYS A 352 3.20 -13.24 -5.35
N ASP A 353 2.33 -13.57 -4.42
CA ASP A 353 2.60 -14.15 -3.09
C ASP A 353 3.64 -13.43 -2.21
N THR A 354 4.17 -12.29 -2.64
CA THR A 354 5.24 -11.61 -1.92
C THR A 354 4.80 -10.24 -1.47
N SER A 355 4.63 -10.08 -0.18
CA SER A 355 4.51 -8.78 0.48
C SER A 355 5.53 -8.68 1.61
N LEU A 356 6.21 -7.56 1.67
CA LEU A 356 7.30 -7.37 2.61
C LEU A 356 7.46 -5.90 3.02
N SER A 357 8.15 -5.70 4.14
CA SER A 357 8.64 -4.39 4.54
C SER A 357 10.16 -4.35 4.59
N MET A 358 10.70 -3.18 4.30
CA MET A 358 12.13 -2.87 4.36
C MET A 358 12.33 -1.52 5.04
N ASP A 359 13.30 -1.46 5.93
CA ASP A 359 13.68 -0.21 6.57
C ASP A 359 14.57 0.63 5.66
N ILE A 360 14.49 1.95 5.81
CA ILE A 360 15.43 2.89 5.21
C ILE A 360 16.50 3.22 6.25
N ALA A 361 17.76 3.01 5.90
CA ALA A 361 18.88 3.34 6.76
C ALA A 361 18.89 4.85 7.06
N PRO A 362 18.80 5.28 8.32
CA PRO A 362 18.62 6.71 8.68
C PRO A 362 19.71 7.62 8.12
N ASP A 363 20.97 7.18 8.17
CA ASP A 363 22.13 7.97 7.80
C ASP A 363 22.32 8.09 6.28
N SER A 364 22.15 6.98 5.56
CA SER A 364 22.44 6.91 4.11
C SER A 364 21.21 7.09 3.24
N LYS A 365 20.00 7.03 3.83
CA LYS A 365 18.71 7.00 3.13
C LYS A 365 18.62 5.87 2.07
N LYS A 366 19.38 4.79 2.28
CA LYS A 366 19.34 3.60 1.43
C LYS A 366 18.33 2.59 1.92
N ILE A 367 17.75 1.85 0.98
CA ILE A 367 16.90 0.70 1.28
C ILE A 367 17.78 -0.36 1.94
N ASN A 368 17.36 -0.85 3.10
CA ASN A 368 18.03 -1.95 3.76
C ASN A 368 17.46 -3.28 3.23
N THR A 369 18.19 -3.92 2.34
CA THR A 369 17.80 -5.19 1.73
C THR A 369 18.29 -6.41 2.50
N ASN A 370 19.09 -6.22 3.55
CA ASN A 370 19.75 -7.32 4.26
C ASN A 370 18.82 -8.08 5.21
N ILE A 371 17.79 -7.41 5.74
CA ILE A 371 16.85 -8.01 6.69
C ILE A 371 15.42 -7.61 6.29
N PRO A 372 14.90 -8.18 5.19
CA PRO A 372 13.50 -7.95 4.82
C PRO A 372 12.56 -8.64 5.81
N THR A 373 11.41 -8.00 6.08
CA THR A 373 10.35 -8.63 6.88
C THR A 373 9.20 -9.01 5.97
N PHE A 374 8.95 -10.31 5.80
CA PHE A 374 7.87 -10.84 4.97
C PHE A 374 6.58 -10.94 5.77
N PHE A 375 5.49 -10.49 5.18
CA PHE A 375 4.15 -10.71 5.72
C PHE A 375 3.66 -12.09 5.28
N VAL A 376 3.40 -12.95 6.25
CA VAL A 376 2.96 -14.32 5.98
C VAL A 376 1.50 -14.28 5.55
N SER A 377 1.25 -14.72 4.34
CA SER A 377 -0.08 -14.83 3.74
C SER A 377 -0.22 -16.22 3.10
N ASP A 378 -1.44 -16.71 3.00
CA ASP A 378 -1.73 -18.03 2.37
C ASP A 378 -1.69 -17.92 0.83
N GLY A 379 -0.55 -17.54 0.27
CA GLY A 379 -0.37 -17.40 -1.17
C GLY A 379 -1.24 -16.30 -1.81
N ALA A 380 -1.75 -15.37 -1.01
CA ALA A 380 -2.66 -14.33 -1.50
C ALA A 380 -1.91 -13.19 -2.19
N ASP A 381 -2.39 -12.84 -3.39
CA ASP A 381 -1.96 -11.62 -4.07
C ASP A 381 -2.52 -10.40 -3.34
N VAL A 382 -1.67 -9.65 -2.65
CA VAL A 382 -2.07 -8.42 -1.95
C VAL A 382 -2.23 -7.29 -2.95
N SER A 383 -3.42 -6.68 -2.96
CA SER A 383 -3.80 -5.59 -3.87
C SER A 383 -3.63 -4.21 -3.26
N ASP A 384 -3.93 -4.05 -1.97
CA ASP A 384 -3.86 -2.77 -1.27
C ASP A 384 -3.47 -2.93 0.20
N PHE A 385 -2.95 -1.82 0.76
CA PHE A 385 -2.58 -1.69 2.15
C PHE A 385 -3.18 -0.43 2.76
N ALA A 386 -3.60 -0.52 4.03
CA ALA A 386 -3.87 0.63 4.88
C ALA A 386 -3.11 0.49 6.19
N SER A 387 -2.42 1.54 6.61
CA SER A 387 -1.72 1.56 7.89
C SER A 387 -2.36 2.55 8.85
N PHE A 388 -2.32 2.22 10.13
CA PHE A 388 -2.83 3.08 11.19
C PHE A 388 -2.06 2.84 12.48
N THR A 389 -2.16 3.78 13.40
CA THR A 389 -1.59 3.62 14.75
C THR A 389 -2.75 3.50 15.72
N ASP A 390 -2.81 2.41 16.46
CA ASP A 390 -3.90 2.18 17.42
C ASP A 390 -3.81 3.11 18.64
N GLN A 391 -4.80 3.02 19.53
CA GLN A 391 -4.86 3.84 20.76
C GLN A 391 -3.72 3.55 21.75
N LYS A 392 -3.03 2.42 21.58
CA LYS A 392 -1.86 2.03 22.40
C LYS A 392 -0.55 2.51 21.78
N GLY A 393 -0.60 3.17 20.62
CA GLY A 393 0.57 3.63 19.89
C GLY A 393 1.23 2.54 19.04
N ILE A 394 0.59 1.38 18.87
CA ILE A 394 1.09 0.28 18.03
C ILE A 394 0.75 0.60 16.58
N HIS A 395 1.75 0.47 15.71
CA HIS A 395 1.54 0.61 14.27
C HIS A 395 0.98 -0.69 13.70
N ASN A 396 -0.12 -0.59 12.99
CA ASN A 396 -0.82 -1.71 12.39
C ASN A 396 -0.92 -1.53 10.88
N LEU A 397 -0.99 -2.64 10.17
CA LEU A 397 -1.18 -2.74 8.73
C LEU A 397 -2.36 -3.66 8.44
N ILE A 398 -3.26 -3.22 7.59
CA ILE A 398 -4.26 -4.09 6.97
C ILE A 398 -3.83 -4.35 5.54
N ALA A 399 -3.80 -5.61 5.15
CA ALA A 399 -3.54 -6.05 3.79
C ALA A 399 -4.79 -6.73 3.22
N VAL A 400 -5.16 -6.36 2.01
CA VAL A 400 -6.31 -6.95 1.32
C VAL A 400 -5.92 -7.41 -0.07
N GLY A 401 -6.61 -8.43 -0.59
CA GLY A 401 -6.24 -8.99 -1.88
C GLY A 401 -7.27 -9.93 -2.49
N ARG A 402 -6.78 -10.78 -3.38
CA ARG A 402 -7.60 -11.76 -4.11
C ARG A 402 -8.14 -12.84 -3.17
N PHE A 403 -9.17 -13.54 -3.63
CA PHE A 403 -9.83 -14.65 -2.93
C PHE A 403 -10.38 -14.27 -1.55
N GLY A 404 -10.80 -13.01 -1.38
CA GLY A 404 -11.35 -12.51 -0.12
C GLY A 404 -10.32 -12.26 0.97
N TYR A 405 -9.03 -12.33 0.63
CA TYR A 405 -7.95 -12.14 1.60
C TYR A 405 -8.04 -10.79 2.31
N CYS A 406 -8.03 -10.84 3.64
CA CYS A 406 -8.01 -9.66 4.50
C CYS A 406 -7.32 -10.01 5.82
N ALA A 407 -6.17 -9.42 6.10
CA ALA A 407 -5.37 -9.72 7.28
C ALA A 407 -4.78 -8.48 7.92
N GLY A 408 -4.71 -8.49 9.25
CA GLY A 408 -4.09 -7.44 10.05
C GLY A 408 -2.75 -7.87 10.63
N TYR A 409 -1.76 -6.98 10.56
CA TYR A 409 -0.40 -7.19 11.04
C TYR A 409 0.00 -6.07 11.99
N GLU A 410 0.79 -6.42 13.01
CA GLU A 410 1.47 -5.45 13.86
C GLU A 410 2.88 -5.19 13.29
N LEU A 411 3.17 -3.90 12.97
CA LEU A 411 4.44 -3.49 12.36
C LEU A 411 5.58 -3.30 13.35
#